data_01483641457361377719172f807b5a03
#
_entry.id   01483641457361377719172f807b5a03
#
_cell.length_a   1.000
_cell.length_b   1.000
_cell.length_c   1.000
_cell.angle_alpha   90.00
_cell.angle_beta   90.00
_cell.angle_gamma   90.00
#
_symmetry.space_group_name_H-M   'P 1'
#
loop_
_entity.id
_entity.type
_entity.pdbx_description
1 polymer ?
#
loop_
_entity_poly.entity_id
_entity_poly.type
_entity_poly.pdbx_seq_one_letter_code
_entity_poly.pdbx_strand_id
1 'polypeptide(L)'
;MKQVIVITGASSGFGALAARALAHAGHTVYATMRETIGRNAPQVAEVARYAAKHGVDLKTVELDVASDPSVQSGIANIVADNGRLDVVIHNAGHMSFGPAEAFTPEQFAEPYDINVLSTQRVNRAALPQMRRQGRGLVVWMSSSSTRGGTPPYLSPYFAAKAAMDSLAVSYASELARWGIETSIIVPGAFTKGTNHFAHAGSPADKARAAEYDEGPYAGLPDQSLKGLASLEPADADVGAVADAVVKVVDTPFGRRPFRTHVDPSQDGCEIVNGVADRVRAEMFRRIGLEDLLSPRVIDRPPSTPPK
;
A
#
# COMPACT_ATOMS: atom_id res chain seq x y z
N MET A 1 3.41 -18.36 12.83
CA MET A 1 2.16 -18.27 13.65
C MET A 1 1.06 -17.67 12.78
N LYS A 2 -0.16 -18.19 12.88
CA LYS A 2 -1.33 -17.61 12.18
C LYS A 2 -1.56 -16.17 12.66
N GLN A 3 -1.68 -15.23 11.74
CA GLN A 3 -1.89 -13.81 12.00
C GLN A 3 -3.25 -13.37 11.45
N VAL A 4 -3.83 -12.30 12.01
CA VAL A 4 -5.03 -11.61 11.53
C VAL A 4 -4.59 -10.39 10.74
N ILE A 5 -4.92 -10.38 9.45
CA ILE A 5 -4.40 -9.43 8.47
C ILE A 5 -5.55 -8.69 7.80
N VAL A 6 -5.47 -7.36 7.74
CA VAL A 6 -6.36 -6.53 6.92
C VAL A 6 -5.59 -5.96 5.74
N ILE A 7 -6.18 -6.03 4.55
CA ILE A 7 -5.62 -5.47 3.31
C ILE A 7 -6.62 -4.48 2.74
N THR A 8 -6.21 -3.22 2.59
CA THR A 8 -7.07 -2.20 1.98
C THR A 8 -7.06 -2.29 0.46
N GLY A 9 -8.22 -2.10 -0.18
CA GLY A 9 -8.33 -2.09 -1.63
C GLY A 9 -7.98 -3.43 -2.28
N ALA A 10 -8.49 -4.53 -1.74
CA ALA A 10 -8.18 -5.89 -2.18
C ALA A 10 -9.19 -6.48 -3.19
N SER A 11 -9.96 -5.65 -3.88
CA SER A 11 -10.88 -6.10 -4.94
C SER A 11 -10.16 -6.51 -6.24
N SER A 12 -8.93 -6.05 -6.46
CA SER A 12 -8.13 -6.34 -7.66
C SER A 12 -6.64 -6.10 -7.43
N GLY A 13 -5.81 -6.31 -8.47
CA GLY A 13 -4.39 -5.98 -8.50
C GLY A 13 -3.58 -6.62 -7.37
N PHE A 14 -2.55 -5.91 -6.88
CA PHE A 14 -1.66 -6.41 -5.84
C PHE A 14 -2.39 -6.80 -4.55
N GLY A 15 -3.43 -6.05 -4.18
CA GLY A 15 -4.21 -6.35 -2.97
C GLY A 15 -4.91 -7.71 -3.04
N ALA A 16 -5.53 -8.04 -4.17
CA ALA A 16 -6.19 -9.33 -4.37
C ALA A 16 -5.17 -10.48 -4.43
N LEU A 17 -4.03 -10.28 -5.10
CA LEU A 17 -2.94 -11.27 -5.17
C LEU A 17 -2.34 -11.53 -3.78
N ALA A 18 -2.02 -10.47 -3.04
CA ALA A 18 -1.47 -10.58 -1.69
C ALA A 18 -2.47 -11.25 -0.71
N ALA A 19 -3.78 -10.92 -0.84
CA ALA A 19 -4.81 -11.54 -0.01
C ALA A 19 -4.88 -13.05 -0.18
N ARG A 20 -4.83 -13.54 -1.42
CA ARG A 20 -4.82 -14.97 -1.74
C ARG A 20 -3.53 -15.65 -1.26
N ALA A 21 -2.38 -15.05 -1.53
CA ALA A 21 -1.09 -15.59 -1.14
C ALA A 21 -0.95 -15.72 0.40
N LEU A 22 -1.33 -14.68 1.15
CA LEU A 22 -1.33 -14.71 2.62
C LEU A 22 -2.31 -15.72 3.20
N ALA A 23 -3.48 -15.90 2.58
CA ALA A 23 -4.43 -16.92 3.01
C ALA A 23 -3.88 -18.33 2.77
N HIS A 24 -3.17 -18.58 1.65
CA HIS A 24 -2.45 -19.83 1.40
C HIS A 24 -1.28 -20.06 2.37
N ALA A 25 -0.64 -19.00 2.84
CA ALA A 25 0.38 -19.08 3.89
C ALA A 25 -0.23 -19.40 5.29
N GLY A 26 -1.55 -19.56 5.39
CA GLY A 26 -2.24 -20.03 6.59
C GLY A 26 -2.72 -18.91 7.52
N HIS A 27 -2.72 -17.67 7.07
CA HIS A 27 -3.22 -16.54 7.86
C HIS A 27 -4.75 -16.38 7.74
N THR A 28 -5.35 -15.64 8.69
CA THR A 28 -6.72 -15.11 8.57
C THR A 28 -6.64 -13.77 7.85
N VAL A 29 -7.19 -13.68 6.66
CA VAL A 29 -7.05 -12.51 5.80
C VAL A 29 -8.41 -11.86 5.52
N TYR A 30 -8.49 -10.57 5.77
CA TYR A 30 -9.63 -9.72 5.44
C TYR A 30 -9.28 -8.86 4.22
N ALA A 31 -9.80 -9.26 3.06
CA ALA A 31 -9.73 -8.50 1.83
C ALA A 31 -10.80 -7.41 1.87
N THR A 32 -10.41 -6.15 2.07
CA THR A 32 -11.39 -5.08 2.17
C THR A 32 -11.61 -4.37 0.84
N MET A 33 -12.86 -4.00 0.62
CA MET A 33 -13.31 -3.26 -0.56
C MET A 33 -14.57 -2.45 -0.25
N ARG A 34 -14.78 -1.38 -0.97
CA ARG A 34 -16.02 -0.59 -0.87
C ARG A 34 -17.15 -1.24 -1.66
N GLU A 35 -18.41 -0.85 -1.40
CA GLU A 35 -19.58 -1.24 -2.18
C GLU A 35 -19.68 -2.77 -2.38
N THR A 36 -19.59 -3.53 -1.29
CA THR A 36 -19.59 -5.00 -1.30
C THR A 36 -20.90 -5.62 -1.80
N ILE A 37 -22.00 -4.93 -1.65
CA ILE A 37 -23.34 -5.32 -2.18
C ILE A 37 -23.67 -4.63 -3.52
N GLY A 38 -22.79 -3.73 -3.99
CA GLY A 38 -22.94 -2.99 -5.24
C GLY A 38 -21.88 -3.38 -6.26
N ARG A 39 -21.03 -2.40 -6.59
CA ARG A 39 -19.98 -2.53 -7.63
C ARG A 39 -19.05 -3.72 -7.44
N ASN A 40 -18.67 -4.05 -6.21
CA ASN A 40 -17.76 -5.12 -5.88
C ASN A 40 -18.43 -6.43 -5.46
N ALA A 41 -19.75 -6.59 -5.59
CA ALA A 41 -20.45 -7.84 -5.29
C ALA A 41 -19.88 -9.06 -6.07
N PRO A 42 -19.49 -8.95 -7.35
CA PRO A 42 -18.83 -10.04 -8.07
C PRO A 42 -17.51 -10.47 -7.43
N GLN A 43 -16.69 -9.52 -6.98
CA GLN A 43 -15.40 -9.76 -6.31
C GLN A 43 -15.59 -10.41 -4.95
N VAL A 44 -16.63 -10.01 -4.19
CA VAL A 44 -17.01 -10.67 -2.92
C VAL A 44 -17.35 -12.14 -3.17
N ALA A 45 -18.18 -12.42 -4.18
CA ALA A 45 -18.55 -13.78 -4.54
C ALA A 45 -17.33 -14.60 -5.03
N GLU A 46 -16.41 -13.97 -5.74
CA GLU A 46 -15.17 -14.62 -6.17
C GLU A 46 -14.26 -14.99 -4.99
N VAL A 47 -14.08 -14.06 -4.03
CA VAL A 47 -13.30 -14.33 -2.81
C VAL A 47 -13.91 -15.48 -2.02
N ALA A 48 -15.23 -15.51 -1.84
CA ALA A 48 -15.91 -16.59 -1.13
C ALA A 48 -15.74 -17.95 -1.83
N ARG A 49 -15.90 -18.00 -3.16
CA ARG A 49 -15.66 -19.23 -3.96
C ARG A 49 -14.22 -19.69 -3.86
N TYR A 50 -13.27 -18.74 -3.93
CA TYR A 50 -11.85 -19.04 -3.82
C TYR A 50 -11.51 -19.63 -2.46
N ALA A 51 -11.99 -19.00 -1.39
CA ALA A 51 -11.77 -19.48 -0.01
C ALA A 51 -12.32 -20.89 0.20
N ALA A 52 -13.56 -21.14 -0.24
CA ALA A 52 -14.18 -22.46 -0.17
C ALA A 52 -13.43 -23.52 -1.00
N LYS A 53 -13.05 -23.18 -2.24
CA LYS A 53 -12.33 -24.10 -3.14
C LYS A 53 -10.97 -24.54 -2.59
N HIS A 54 -10.25 -23.62 -1.93
CA HIS A 54 -8.89 -23.86 -1.48
C HIS A 54 -8.78 -24.17 0.02
N GLY A 55 -9.89 -24.08 0.77
CA GLY A 55 -9.90 -24.34 2.22
C GLY A 55 -9.09 -23.29 3.01
N VAL A 56 -9.05 -22.05 2.54
CA VAL A 56 -8.26 -20.98 3.16
C VAL A 56 -9.13 -19.98 3.90
N ASP A 57 -8.58 -19.32 4.93
CA ASP A 57 -9.30 -18.34 5.76
C ASP A 57 -9.18 -16.93 5.14
N LEU A 58 -9.90 -16.74 4.04
CA LEU A 58 -9.98 -15.48 3.31
C LEU A 58 -11.41 -14.97 3.33
N LYS A 59 -11.60 -13.77 3.87
CA LYS A 59 -12.90 -13.12 4.08
C LYS A 59 -12.94 -11.76 3.41
N THR A 60 -14.15 -11.24 3.16
CA THR A 60 -14.36 -9.86 2.70
C THR A 60 -14.98 -9.02 3.80
N VAL A 61 -14.57 -7.77 3.88
CA VAL A 61 -15.20 -6.74 4.73
C VAL A 61 -15.40 -5.48 3.91
N GLU A 62 -16.58 -4.87 4.05
CA GLU A 62 -16.79 -3.55 3.48
C GLU A 62 -15.94 -2.51 4.22
N LEU A 63 -15.09 -1.82 3.48
CA LEU A 63 -14.30 -0.73 3.98
C LEU A 63 -13.96 0.22 2.82
N ASP A 64 -14.58 1.39 2.85
CA ASP A 64 -14.22 2.50 1.99
C ASP A 64 -13.16 3.36 2.70
N VAL A 65 -11.96 3.36 2.16
CA VAL A 65 -10.82 4.09 2.73
C VAL A 65 -10.98 5.61 2.69
N ALA A 66 -11.93 6.13 1.88
CA ALA A 66 -12.28 7.55 1.83
C ALA A 66 -13.29 7.96 2.93
N SER A 67 -13.87 7.00 3.64
CA SER A 67 -14.92 7.22 4.64
C SER A 67 -14.44 6.83 6.04
N ASP A 68 -14.26 7.80 6.94
CA ASP A 68 -13.91 7.54 8.35
C ASP A 68 -14.88 6.56 9.03
N PRO A 69 -16.24 6.72 8.91
CA PRO A 69 -17.16 5.77 9.53
C PRO A 69 -17.01 4.35 8.99
N SER A 70 -16.82 4.19 7.67
CA SER A 70 -16.61 2.88 7.05
C SER A 70 -15.32 2.23 7.55
N VAL A 71 -14.24 2.98 7.64
CA VAL A 71 -12.94 2.50 8.15
C VAL A 71 -13.07 2.07 9.62
N GLN A 72 -13.68 2.90 10.47
CA GLN A 72 -13.88 2.58 11.89
C GLN A 72 -14.71 1.31 12.07
N SER A 73 -15.83 1.20 11.36
CA SER A 73 -16.69 0.02 11.42
C SER A 73 -15.98 -1.24 10.92
N GLY A 74 -15.33 -1.16 9.76
CA GLY A 74 -14.62 -2.31 9.18
C GLY A 74 -13.52 -2.85 10.10
N ILE A 75 -12.69 -1.98 10.65
CA ILE A 75 -11.63 -2.37 11.60
C ILE A 75 -12.23 -2.92 12.91
N ALA A 76 -13.27 -2.27 13.45
CA ALA A 76 -13.93 -2.72 14.68
C ALA A 76 -14.51 -4.14 14.52
N ASN A 77 -15.16 -4.44 13.39
CA ASN A 77 -15.69 -5.76 13.09
C ASN A 77 -14.57 -6.82 13.05
N ILE A 78 -13.45 -6.55 12.37
CA ILE A 78 -12.31 -7.46 12.31
C ILE A 78 -11.75 -7.75 13.71
N VAL A 79 -11.63 -6.71 14.54
CA VAL A 79 -11.15 -6.86 15.92
C VAL A 79 -12.17 -7.62 16.79
N ALA A 80 -13.46 -7.38 16.63
CA ALA A 80 -14.51 -8.09 17.36
C ALA A 80 -14.52 -9.59 17.03
N ASP A 81 -14.34 -9.94 15.76
CA ASP A 81 -14.33 -11.33 15.30
C ASP A 81 -13.11 -12.14 15.81
N ASN A 82 -11.96 -11.47 16.05
CA ASN A 82 -10.71 -12.17 16.31
C ASN A 82 -10.06 -11.85 17.66
N GLY A 83 -10.53 -10.80 18.35
CA GLY A 83 -9.89 -10.28 19.57
C GLY A 83 -8.54 -9.59 19.32
N ARG A 84 -8.07 -9.56 18.09
CA ARG A 84 -6.74 -9.05 17.70
C ARG A 84 -6.70 -8.54 16.26
N LEU A 85 -5.68 -7.73 15.97
CA LEU A 85 -5.29 -7.33 14.62
C LEU A 85 -3.76 -7.28 14.57
N ASP A 86 -3.14 -8.11 13.74
CA ASP A 86 -1.68 -8.28 13.72
C ASP A 86 -1.00 -7.48 12.62
N VAL A 87 -1.64 -7.42 11.44
CA VAL A 87 -1.06 -6.79 10.25
C VAL A 87 -2.08 -5.89 9.58
N VAL A 88 -1.67 -4.68 9.27
CA VAL A 88 -2.36 -3.77 8.35
C VAL A 88 -1.54 -3.63 7.08
N ILE A 89 -2.15 -3.83 5.92
CA ILE A 89 -1.52 -3.62 4.62
C ILE A 89 -2.23 -2.48 3.91
N HIS A 90 -1.57 -1.33 3.85
CA HIS A 90 -2.00 -0.17 3.07
C HIS A 90 -1.73 -0.41 1.60
N ASN A 91 -2.72 -0.92 0.89
CA ASN A 91 -2.62 -1.22 -0.54
C ASN A 91 -3.57 -0.35 -1.38
N ALA A 92 -4.67 0.12 -0.84
CA ALA A 92 -5.60 0.98 -1.57
C ALA A 92 -4.86 2.15 -2.23
N GLY A 93 -5.11 2.37 -3.51
CA GLY A 93 -4.45 3.40 -4.28
C GLY A 93 -5.18 3.68 -5.58
N HIS A 94 -4.98 4.88 -6.10
CA HIS A 94 -5.52 5.34 -7.36
C HIS A 94 -4.43 6.01 -8.19
N MET A 95 -4.48 5.81 -9.50
CA MET A 95 -3.53 6.38 -10.46
C MET A 95 -4.22 7.39 -11.37
N SER A 96 -3.48 8.39 -11.84
CA SER A 96 -3.91 9.36 -12.81
C SER A 96 -2.88 9.44 -13.93
N PHE A 97 -3.34 9.65 -15.18
CA PHE A 97 -2.48 9.76 -16.36
C PHE A 97 -2.93 10.91 -17.25
N GLY A 98 -2.02 11.81 -17.57
CA GLY A 98 -2.24 12.96 -18.42
C GLY A 98 -1.30 14.13 -18.11
N PRO A 99 -1.31 15.21 -18.93
CA PRO A 99 -0.49 16.39 -18.67
C PRO A 99 -0.85 17.03 -17.32
N ALA A 100 0.16 17.36 -16.52
CA ALA A 100 -0.03 17.88 -15.18
C ALA A 100 -0.90 19.14 -15.11
N GLU A 101 -0.69 20.06 -16.07
CA GLU A 101 -1.40 21.33 -16.16
C GLU A 101 -2.90 21.17 -16.42
N ALA A 102 -3.30 20.07 -17.05
CA ALA A 102 -4.70 19.80 -17.37
C ALA A 102 -5.51 19.18 -16.23
N PHE A 103 -4.86 18.76 -15.14
CA PHE A 103 -5.53 18.35 -13.92
C PHE A 103 -5.86 19.55 -13.05
N THR A 104 -7.08 19.64 -12.55
CA THR A 104 -7.46 20.68 -11.58
C THR A 104 -6.83 20.39 -10.19
N PRO A 105 -6.73 21.41 -9.30
CA PRO A 105 -6.28 21.17 -7.93
C PRO A 105 -7.09 20.10 -7.17
N GLU A 106 -8.40 20.03 -7.43
CA GLU A 106 -9.29 19.02 -6.85
C GLU A 106 -8.92 17.62 -7.32
N GLN A 107 -8.54 17.47 -8.60
CA GLN A 107 -8.06 16.21 -9.16
C GLN A 107 -6.66 15.81 -8.64
N PHE A 108 -5.87 16.71 -8.09
CA PHE A 108 -4.69 16.39 -7.30
C PHE A 108 -5.06 15.94 -5.88
N ALA A 109 -6.11 16.52 -5.30
CA ALA A 109 -6.59 16.15 -3.98
C ALA A 109 -7.16 14.72 -3.92
N GLU A 110 -7.83 14.24 -4.97
CA GLU A 110 -8.40 12.89 -5.03
C GLU A 110 -7.37 11.77 -4.84
N PRO A 111 -6.29 11.65 -5.65
CA PRO A 111 -5.26 10.65 -5.41
C PRO A 111 -4.54 10.87 -4.08
N TYR A 112 -4.43 12.10 -3.59
CA TYR A 112 -3.89 12.36 -2.26
C TYR A 112 -4.81 11.81 -1.16
N ASP A 113 -6.12 11.98 -1.27
CA ASP A 113 -7.09 11.42 -0.31
C ASP A 113 -7.01 9.89 -0.28
N ILE A 114 -7.00 9.25 -1.45
CA ILE A 114 -7.00 7.79 -1.55
C ILE A 114 -5.64 7.16 -1.24
N ASN A 115 -4.52 7.76 -1.66
CA ASN A 115 -3.20 7.15 -1.45
C ASN A 115 -2.56 7.55 -0.10
N VAL A 116 -2.93 8.71 0.46
CA VAL A 116 -2.28 9.26 1.67
C VAL A 116 -3.24 9.32 2.85
N LEU A 117 -4.31 10.12 2.77
CA LEU A 117 -5.23 10.32 3.90
C LEU A 117 -5.98 9.04 4.29
N SER A 118 -6.21 8.15 3.34
CA SER A 118 -6.76 6.83 3.59
C SER A 118 -5.92 6.04 4.60
N THR A 119 -4.59 6.09 4.46
CA THR A 119 -3.68 5.39 5.38
C THR A 119 -3.75 5.97 6.79
N GLN A 120 -3.92 7.27 6.89
CA GLN A 120 -4.13 7.96 8.18
C GLN A 120 -5.45 7.53 8.84
N ARG A 121 -6.57 7.45 8.08
CA ARG A 121 -7.85 6.95 8.60
C ARG A 121 -7.71 5.52 9.14
N VAL A 122 -7.13 4.63 8.36
CA VAL A 122 -6.94 3.22 8.74
C VAL A 122 -6.01 3.09 9.94
N ASN A 123 -4.90 3.84 9.99
CA ASN A 123 -3.99 3.85 11.14
C ASN A 123 -4.69 4.32 12.41
N ARG A 124 -5.49 5.37 12.35
CA ARG A 124 -6.26 5.85 13.50
C ARG A 124 -7.23 4.81 14.06
N ALA A 125 -7.82 3.96 13.21
CA ALA A 125 -8.70 2.89 13.62
C ALA A 125 -7.93 1.64 14.14
N ALA A 126 -6.85 1.25 13.49
CA ALA A 126 -6.13 0.00 13.76
C ALA A 126 -5.08 0.10 14.86
N LEU A 127 -4.29 1.17 14.90
CA LEU A 127 -3.15 1.31 15.82
C LEU A 127 -3.54 1.28 17.31
N PRO A 128 -4.70 1.78 17.77
CA PRO A 128 -5.09 1.62 19.17
C PRO A 128 -5.13 0.16 19.61
N GLN A 129 -5.61 -0.75 18.74
CA GLN A 129 -5.61 -2.19 19.03
C GLN A 129 -4.19 -2.77 19.06
N MET A 130 -3.36 -2.45 18.07
CA MET A 130 -1.97 -2.92 18.03
C MET A 130 -1.14 -2.41 19.21
N ARG A 131 -1.35 -1.16 19.65
CA ARG A 131 -0.69 -0.60 20.83
C ARG A 131 -1.11 -1.32 22.12
N ARG A 132 -2.38 -1.71 22.25
CA ARG A 132 -2.82 -2.54 23.40
C ARG A 132 -2.14 -3.90 23.39
N GLN A 133 -1.95 -4.49 22.21
CA GLN A 133 -1.24 -5.76 22.03
C GLN A 133 0.27 -5.64 22.30
N GLY A 134 0.86 -4.44 22.24
CA GLY A 134 2.30 -4.22 22.30
C GLY A 134 3.05 -4.83 21.11
N ARG A 135 2.33 -5.15 20.03
CA ARG A 135 2.87 -5.80 18.84
C ARG A 135 1.96 -5.55 17.63
N GLY A 136 2.57 -5.40 16.47
CA GLY A 136 1.89 -5.29 15.19
C GLY A 136 2.86 -5.13 14.03
N LEU A 137 2.31 -5.12 12.82
CA LEU A 137 3.05 -4.83 11.59
C LEU A 137 2.18 -3.95 10.69
N VAL A 138 2.75 -2.84 10.23
CA VAL A 138 2.13 -2.00 9.20
C VAL A 138 2.95 -2.13 7.91
N VAL A 139 2.35 -2.66 6.87
CA VAL A 139 2.93 -2.80 5.54
C VAL A 139 2.38 -1.72 4.63
N TRP A 140 3.24 -1.04 3.91
CA TRP A 140 2.89 0.04 2.99
C TRP A 140 3.23 -0.37 1.56
N MET A 141 2.21 -0.42 0.69
CA MET A 141 2.41 -0.64 -0.74
C MET A 141 2.81 0.69 -1.39
N SER A 142 4.11 0.97 -1.36
CA SER A 142 4.72 2.15 -1.97
C SER A 142 4.79 1.99 -3.50
N SER A 143 5.77 2.59 -4.13
CA SER A 143 6.03 2.48 -5.58
C SER A 143 7.45 2.96 -5.87
N SER A 144 8.05 2.41 -6.90
CA SER A 144 9.31 2.93 -7.45
C SER A 144 9.20 4.40 -7.89
N SER A 145 7.99 4.82 -8.26
CA SER A 145 7.67 6.20 -8.63
C SER A 145 7.98 7.25 -7.56
N THR A 146 8.20 6.83 -6.31
CA THR A 146 8.52 7.77 -5.22
C THR A 146 9.91 8.35 -5.33
N ARG A 147 10.87 7.62 -5.90
CA ARG A 147 12.28 7.99 -5.95
C ARG A 147 13.04 7.47 -7.18
N GLY A 148 12.37 6.77 -8.07
CA GLY A 148 12.93 6.26 -9.32
C GLY A 148 12.83 7.27 -10.46
N GLY A 149 12.89 6.78 -11.69
CA GLY A 149 12.63 7.58 -12.89
C GLY A 149 11.23 8.18 -12.85
N THR A 150 11.11 9.42 -13.29
CA THR A 150 9.85 10.18 -13.28
C THR A 150 9.39 10.50 -14.71
N PRO A 151 8.78 9.52 -15.41
CA PRO A 151 8.21 9.80 -16.72
C PRO A 151 7.09 10.84 -16.64
N PRO A 152 6.84 11.61 -17.73
CA PRO A 152 5.78 12.61 -17.75
C PRO A 152 4.38 11.98 -17.61
N TYR A 153 3.38 12.83 -17.36
CA TYR A 153 1.95 12.50 -17.32
C TYR A 153 1.45 11.69 -16.12
N LEU A 154 2.30 11.47 -15.10
CA LEU A 154 1.96 10.73 -13.88
C LEU A 154 2.03 11.58 -12.59
N SER A 155 2.13 12.90 -12.72
CA SER A 155 2.46 13.80 -11.60
C SER A 155 1.50 13.74 -10.41
N PRO A 156 0.14 13.70 -10.52
CA PRO A 156 -0.71 13.61 -9.32
C PRO A 156 -0.48 12.31 -8.55
N TYR A 157 -0.28 11.20 -9.26
CA TYR A 157 0.00 9.91 -8.66
C TYR A 157 1.38 9.87 -7.99
N PHE A 158 2.43 10.35 -8.67
CA PHE A 158 3.78 10.35 -8.14
C PHE A 158 3.90 11.20 -6.88
N ALA A 159 3.28 12.38 -6.88
CA ALA A 159 3.23 13.25 -5.72
C ALA A 159 2.54 12.56 -4.53
N ALA A 160 1.39 11.93 -4.75
CA ALA A 160 0.67 11.21 -3.71
C ALA A 160 1.47 10.00 -3.17
N LYS A 161 2.10 9.21 -4.04
CA LYS A 161 2.94 8.08 -3.62
C LYS A 161 4.18 8.52 -2.85
N ALA A 162 4.83 9.61 -3.25
CA ALA A 162 5.95 10.18 -2.52
C ALA A 162 5.53 10.67 -1.12
N ALA A 163 4.38 11.32 -1.00
CA ALA A 163 3.82 11.73 0.28
C ALA A 163 3.49 10.53 1.19
N MET A 164 2.88 9.46 0.64
CA MET A 164 2.60 8.24 1.38
C MET A 164 3.88 7.55 1.87
N ASP A 165 4.92 7.45 1.04
CA ASP A 165 6.20 6.87 1.42
C ASP A 165 6.87 7.66 2.55
N SER A 166 6.84 8.98 2.47
CA SER A 166 7.34 9.88 3.54
C SER A 166 6.56 9.68 4.85
N LEU A 167 5.24 9.52 4.77
CA LEU A 167 4.39 9.24 5.92
C LEU A 167 4.74 7.87 6.54
N ALA A 168 4.97 6.84 5.74
CA ALA A 168 5.39 5.52 6.19
C ALA A 168 6.73 5.57 6.97
N VAL A 169 7.69 6.35 6.47
CA VAL A 169 8.99 6.55 7.12
C VAL A 169 8.84 7.24 8.48
N SER A 170 7.95 8.23 8.60
CA SER A 170 7.63 8.90 9.86
C SER A 170 6.99 7.95 10.87
N TYR A 171 5.94 7.23 10.45
CA TYR A 171 5.25 6.25 11.28
C TYR A 171 6.18 5.15 11.81
N ALA A 172 7.15 4.72 11.03
CA ALA A 172 8.10 3.70 11.46
C ALA A 172 8.79 4.06 12.79
N SER A 173 9.21 5.32 12.92
CA SER A 173 9.85 5.81 14.15
C SER A 173 8.86 5.99 15.29
N GLU A 174 7.68 6.52 15.00
CA GLU A 174 6.65 6.79 16.01
C GLU A 174 6.05 5.51 16.59
N LEU A 175 6.10 4.41 15.85
CA LEU A 175 5.55 3.11 16.22
C LEU A 175 6.58 2.18 16.89
N ALA A 176 7.89 2.44 16.73
CA ALA A 176 8.96 1.56 17.18
C ALA A 176 8.87 1.22 18.67
N ARG A 177 8.66 2.22 19.54
CA ARG A 177 8.53 2.01 20.99
C ARG A 177 7.22 1.34 21.42
N TRP A 178 6.24 1.21 20.50
CA TRP A 178 5.01 0.46 20.73
C TRP A 178 5.12 -1.00 20.32
N GLY A 179 6.32 -1.47 19.89
CA GLY A 179 6.50 -2.82 19.37
C GLY A 179 5.79 -3.07 18.04
N ILE A 180 5.48 -2.01 17.29
CA ILE A 180 4.83 -2.11 15.99
C ILE A 180 5.88 -1.87 14.90
N GLU A 181 6.06 -2.87 14.04
CA GLU A 181 7.00 -2.82 12.92
C GLU A 181 6.38 -2.11 11.71
N THR A 182 7.24 -1.56 10.90
CA THR A 182 6.89 -0.98 9.58
C THR A 182 7.74 -1.62 8.51
N SER A 183 7.09 -2.06 7.42
CA SER A 183 7.76 -2.50 6.20
C SER A 183 7.15 -1.81 4.98
N ILE A 184 7.99 -1.38 4.07
CA ILE A 184 7.59 -0.69 2.84
C ILE A 184 7.92 -1.60 1.66
N ILE A 185 6.88 -2.08 0.97
CA ILE A 185 7.03 -2.81 -0.30
C ILE A 185 7.06 -1.77 -1.42
N VAL A 186 8.02 -1.88 -2.30
CA VAL A 186 8.25 -0.93 -3.38
C VAL A 186 8.13 -1.67 -4.72
N PRO A 187 6.91 -1.81 -5.27
CA PRO A 187 6.74 -2.35 -6.61
C PRO A 187 7.28 -1.39 -7.67
N GLY A 188 7.91 -1.94 -8.68
CA GLY A 188 8.26 -1.23 -9.90
C GLY A 188 7.09 -1.09 -10.86
N ALA A 189 7.40 -0.71 -12.09
CA ALA A 189 6.40 -0.60 -13.15
C ALA A 189 5.99 -2.01 -13.63
N PHE A 190 4.77 -2.43 -13.29
CA PHE A 190 4.10 -3.58 -13.86
C PHE A 190 3.00 -3.08 -14.82
N THR A 191 3.25 -3.18 -16.11
CA THR A 191 2.30 -2.75 -17.15
C THR A 191 1.28 -3.84 -17.46
N LYS A 192 1.55 -5.08 -17.06
CA LYS A 192 0.69 -6.26 -17.20
C LYS A 192 0.30 -6.83 -15.84
N GLY A 193 -0.80 -7.55 -15.80
CA GLY A 193 -1.26 -8.25 -14.58
C GLY A 193 -1.86 -7.33 -13.49
N THR A 194 -1.92 -6.02 -13.75
CA THR A 194 -2.64 -5.04 -12.91
C THR A 194 -3.59 -4.20 -13.75
N ASN A 195 -4.57 -3.56 -13.08
CA ASN A 195 -5.54 -2.67 -13.75
C ASN A 195 -5.17 -1.18 -13.59
N HIS A 196 -3.96 -0.85 -13.18
CA HIS A 196 -3.58 0.52 -12.83
C HIS A 196 -3.77 1.51 -13.98
N PHE A 197 -3.22 1.21 -15.14
CA PHE A 197 -3.35 2.09 -16.31
C PHE A 197 -4.76 2.08 -16.89
N ALA A 198 -5.44 0.93 -16.91
CA ALA A 198 -6.80 0.81 -17.44
C ALA A 198 -7.85 1.62 -16.64
N HIS A 199 -7.58 1.87 -15.35
CA HIS A 199 -8.45 2.62 -14.46
C HIS A 199 -7.86 3.96 -14.02
N ALA A 200 -6.82 4.46 -14.70
CA ALA A 200 -6.22 5.75 -14.38
C ALA A 200 -7.21 6.88 -14.62
N GLY A 201 -7.28 7.82 -13.67
CA GLY A 201 -8.02 9.07 -13.85
C GLY A 201 -7.40 9.90 -14.96
N SER A 202 -8.21 10.64 -15.70
CA SER A 202 -7.77 11.54 -16.76
C SER A 202 -8.07 12.99 -16.41
N PRO A 203 -7.34 13.98 -17.01
CA PRO A 203 -7.58 15.40 -16.73
C PRO A 203 -9.01 15.83 -17.04
N ALA A 204 -9.57 16.70 -16.21
CA ALA A 204 -10.89 17.29 -16.44
C ALA A 204 -10.86 18.41 -17.48
N ASP A 205 -9.78 19.20 -17.51
CA ASP A 205 -9.58 20.24 -18.51
C ASP A 205 -9.16 19.62 -19.85
N LYS A 206 -10.17 19.24 -20.63
CA LYS A 206 -9.95 18.60 -21.93
C LYS A 206 -9.35 19.55 -22.97
N ALA A 207 -9.67 20.85 -22.89
CA ALA A 207 -9.11 21.84 -23.82
C ALA A 207 -7.59 21.97 -23.61
N ARG A 208 -7.17 22.08 -22.36
CA ARG A 208 -5.76 22.15 -22.02
C ARG A 208 -5.01 20.84 -22.31
N ALA A 209 -5.64 19.69 -22.08
CA ALA A 209 -5.07 18.39 -22.47
C ALA A 209 -4.86 18.31 -24.00
N ALA A 210 -5.81 18.79 -24.79
CA ALA A 210 -5.70 18.81 -26.26
C ALA A 210 -4.54 19.66 -26.77
N GLU A 211 -4.19 20.77 -26.10
CA GLU A 211 -3.02 21.58 -26.46
C GLU A 211 -1.70 20.78 -26.37
N TYR A 212 -1.62 19.82 -25.44
CA TYR A 212 -0.49 18.91 -25.36
C TYR A 212 -0.54 17.82 -26.44
N ASP A 213 -1.73 17.24 -26.66
CA ASP A 213 -1.91 16.13 -27.60
C ASP A 213 -1.77 16.57 -29.07
N GLU A 214 -2.13 17.80 -29.40
CA GLU A 214 -2.04 18.39 -30.74
C GLU A 214 -0.78 19.25 -30.95
N GLY A 215 -0.09 19.60 -29.85
CA GLY A 215 1.08 20.47 -29.83
C GLY A 215 2.42 19.75 -29.91
N PRO A 216 3.47 20.32 -29.30
CA PRO A 216 4.82 19.75 -29.32
C PRO A 216 4.93 18.36 -28.68
N TYR A 217 3.92 17.92 -27.89
CA TYR A 217 3.86 16.65 -27.20
C TYR A 217 2.93 15.64 -27.88
N ALA A 218 2.54 15.89 -29.12
CA ALA A 218 1.73 14.95 -29.91
C ALA A 218 2.36 13.55 -29.92
N GLY A 219 1.57 12.53 -29.52
CA GLY A 219 2.05 11.14 -29.41
C GLY A 219 2.90 10.80 -28.19
N LEU A 220 3.21 11.76 -27.32
CA LEU A 220 3.98 11.49 -26.10
C LEU A 220 3.30 10.51 -25.13
N PRO A 221 1.96 10.50 -24.93
CA PRO A 221 1.31 9.50 -24.09
C PRO A 221 1.64 8.08 -24.53
N ASP A 222 1.49 7.76 -25.79
CA ASP A 222 1.79 6.45 -26.35
C ASP A 222 3.28 6.12 -26.28
N GLN A 223 4.14 7.09 -26.54
CA GLN A 223 5.59 6.93 -26.44
C GLN A 223 5.99 6.62 -25.00
N SER A 224 5.43 7.31 -24.01
CA SER A 224 5.69 7.10 -22.59
C SER A 224 5.24 5.70 -22.13
N LEU A 225 4.03 5.30 -22.51
CA LEU A 225 3.51 3.96 -22.15
C LEU A 225 4.32 2.84 -22.80
N LYS A 226 4.70 2.98 -24.09
CA LYS A 226 5.58 2.02 -24.78
C LYS A 226 6.96 1.99 -24.17
N GLY A 227 7.52 3.14 -23.79
CA GLY A 227 8.80 3.24 -23.11
C GLY A 227 8.78 2.50 -21.77
N LEU A 228 7.78 2.75 -20.93
CA LEU A 228 7.61 2.03 -19.66
C LEU A 228 7.45 0.52 -19.85
N ALA A 229 6.62 0.11 -20.81
CA ALA A 229 6.42 -1.30 -21.11
C ALA A 229 7.71 -2.00 -21.62
N SER A 230 8.61 -1.27 -22.28
CA SER A 230 9.87 -1.82 -22.77
C SER A 230 10.92 -2.05 -21.68
N LEU A 231 10.74 -1.43 -20.50
CA LEU A 231 11.61 -1.65 -19.34
C LEU A 231 11.19 -2.92 -18.56
N GLU A 232 9.98 -3.40 -18.77
CA GLU A 232 9.48 -4.58 -18.09
C GLU A 232 9.99 -5.85 -18.81
N PRO A 233 10.78 -6.72 -18.15
CA PRO A 233 11.21 -7.99 -18.74
C PRO A 233 10.02 -8.87 -19.14
N ALA A 234 10.19 -9.71 -20.15
CA ALA A 234 9.11 -10.56 -20.67
C ALA A 234 8.59 -11.58 -19.64
N ASP A 235 9.42 -11.96 -18.69
CA ASP A 235 9.16 -12.89 -17.60
C ASP A 235 8.78 -12.20 -16.28
N ALA A 236 8.58 -10.88 -16.29
CA ALA A 236 8.12 -10.16 -15.10
C ALA A 236 6.77 -10.71 -14.61
N ASP A 237 6.76 -11.17 -13.37
CA ASP A 237 5.57 -11.71 -12.71
C ASP A 237 5.08 -10.78 -11.61
N VAL A 238 3.87 -10.27 -11.78
CA VAL A 238 3.18 -9.45 -10.79
C VAL A 238 2.97 -10.21 -9.46
N GLY A 239 2.95 -11.53 -9.49
CA GLY A 239 2.89 -12.41 -8.32
C GLY A 239 4.06 -12.22 -7.36
N ALA A 240 5.24 -11.83 -7.87
CA ALA A 240 6.42 -11.57 -7.05
C ALA A 240 6.19 -10.50 -5.97
N VAL A 241 5.26 -9.56 -6.20
CA VAL A 241 4.87 -8.56 -5.20
C VAL A 241 4.10 -9.22 -4.05
N ALA A 242 3.19 -10.15 -4.36
CA ALA A 242 2.46 -10.90 -3.34
C ALA A 242 3.39 -11.81 -2.53
N ASP A 243 4.35 -12.46 -3.18
CA ASP A 243 5.36 -13.29 -2.53
C ASP A 243 6.25 -12.47 -1.59
N ALA A 244 6.63 -11.26 -1.99
CA ALA A 244 7.38 -10.34 -1.15
C ALA A 244 6.57 -9.93 0.09
N VAL A 245 5.27 -9.68 -0.06
CA VAL A 245 4.37 -9.39 1.07
C VAL A 245 4.31 -10.58 2.03
N VAL A 246 4.12 -11.81 1.53
CA VAL A 246 4.11 -13.03 2.37
C VAL A 246 5.45 -13.17 3.10
N LYS A 247 6.57 -13.03 2.40
CA LYS A 247 7.90 -13.11 2.99
C LYS A 247 8.11 -12.11 4.13
N VAL A 248 7.65 -10.87 3.96
CA VAL A 248 7.72 -9.83 4.99
C VAL A 248 6.85 -10.20 6.19
N VAL A 249 5.61 -10.63 5.96
CA VAL A 249 4.67 -11.00 7.03
C VAL A 249 5.19 -12.19 7.83
N ASP A 250 5.73 -13.22 7.17
CA ASP A 250 6.24 -14.44 7.80
C ASP A 250 7.62 -14.27 8.45
N THR A 251 8.34 -13.21 8.10
CA THR A 251 9.62 -12.91 8.74
C THR A 251 9.42 -12.64 10.24
N PRO A 252 10.23 -13.25 11.13
CA PRO A 252 10.13 -13.04 12.56
C PRO A 252 10.24 -11.57 12.97
N PHE A 253 9.56 -11.23 14.07
CA PHE A 253 9.63 -9.91 14.69
C PHE A 253 11.10 -9.46 14.90
N GLY A 254 11.38 -8.20 14.58
CA GLY A 254 12.72 -7.60 14.68
C GLY A 254 13.69 -7.98 13.55
N ARG A 255 13.25 -8.81 12.58
CA ARG A 255 14.06 -9.21 11.42
C ARG A 255 13.45 -8.78 10.08
N ARG A 256 12.30 -8.12 10.11
CA ARG A 256 11.63 -7.66 8.89
C ARG A 256 12.43 -6.56 8.22
N PRO A 257 12.60 -6.62 6.89
CA PRO A 257 13.25 -5.54 6.16
C PRO A 257 12.40 -4.27 6.23
N PHE A 258 13.04 -3.12 6.40
CA PHE A 258 12.35 -1.83 6.37
C PHE A 258 11.79 -1.52 4.97
N ARG A 259 12.56 -1.85 3.90
CA ARG A 259 12.13 -1.79 2.50
C ARG A 259 12.38 -3.10 1.78
N THR A 260 11.48 -3.43 0.87
CA THR A 260 11.63 -4.54 -0.07
C THR A 260 11.24 -4.05 -1.46
N HIS A 261 12.21 -4.02 -2.36
CA HIS A 261 11.99 -3.64 -3.76
C HIS A 261 11.59 -4.87 -4.57
N VAL A 262 10.55 -4.72 -5.39
CA VAL A 262 10.09 -5.70 -6.37
C VAL A 262 9.94 -4.94 -7.68
N ASP A 263 11.08 -4.55 -8.25
CA ASP A 263 11.15 -3.70 -9.44
C ASP A 263 11.89 -4.40 -10.57
N PRO A 264 11.15 -5.07 -11.47
CA PRO A 264 11.76 -5.72 -12.62
C PRO A 264 12.36 -4.73 -13.63
N SER A 265 11.91 -3.48 -13.63
CA SER A 265 12.38 -2.43 -14.55
C SER A 265 13.70 -1.80 -14.13
N GLN A 266 14.10 -1.97 -12.86
CA GLN A 266 15.34 -1.41 -12.29
C GLN A 266 15.47 0.11 -12.56
N ASP A 267 14.40 0.85 -12.28
CA ASP A 267 14.30 2.30 -12.56
C ASP A 267 15.19 3.18 -11.68
N GLY A 268 16.01 2.58 -10.80
CA GLY A 268 16.96 3.25 -9.92
C GLY A 268 16.41 3.64 -8.55
N CYS A 269 15.15 3.39 -8.25
CA CYS A 269 14.55 3.77 -6.97
C CYS A 269 15.24 3.07 -5.78
N GLU A 270 15.70 1.84 -5.94
CA GLU A 270 16.41 1.08 -4.91
C GLU A 270 17.70 1.80 -4.46
N ILE A 271 18.46 2.33 -5.41
CA ILE A 271 19.70 3.08 -5.13
C ILE A 271 19.38 4.33 -4.31
N VAL A 272 18.38 5.11 -4.73
CA VAL A 272 17.98 6.34 -4.05
C VAL A 272 17.42 6.06 -2.66
N ASN A 273 16.57 5.04 -2.52
CA ASN A 273 16.05 4.60 -1.24
C ASN A 273 17.16 4.15 -0.29
N GLY A 274 18.16 3.39 -0.77
CA GLY A 274 19.30 2.96 0.02
C GLY A 274 20.10 4.13 0.59
N VAL A 275 20.28 5.20 -0.19
CA VAL A 275 20.93 6.44 0.28
C VAL A 275 20.04 7.16 1.30
N ALA A 276 18.75 7.31 1.03
CA ALA A 276 17.81 8.00 1.92
C ALA A 276 17.67 7.30 3.28
N ASP A 277 17.54 5.97 3.28
CA ASP A 277 17.41 5.18 4.52
C ASP A 277 18.72 5.22 5.34
N ARG A 278 19.89 5.25 4.69
CA ARG A 278 21.18 5.46 5.37
C ARG A 278 21.29 6.85 6.00
N VAL A 279 20.89 7.90 5.28
CA VAL A 279 20.89 9.29 5.80
C VAL A 279 19.93 9.39 7.00
N ARG A 280 18.76 8.77 6.94
CA ARG A 280 17.82 8.70 8.08
C ARG A 280 18.46 8.02 9.28
N ALA A 281 19.09 6.86 9.10
CA ALA A 281 19.73 6.13 10.19
C ALA A 281 20.86 6.94 10.83
N GLU A 282 21.69 7.60 10.04
CA GLU A 282 22.74 8.46 10.53
C GLU A 282 22.21 9.66 11.33
N MET A 283 21.16 10.32 10.82
CA MET A 283 20.51 11.41 11.52
C MET A 283 20.01 10.97 12.90
N PHE A 284 19.36 9.81 12.98
CA PHE A 284 18.82 9.31 14.25
C PHE A 284 19.93 8.99 15.26
N ARG A 285 21.07 8.43 14.82
CA ARG A 285 22.25 8.25 15.69
C ARG A 285 22.77 9.56 16.22
N ARG A 286 22.90 10.57 15.35
CA ARG A 286 23.41 11.90 15.73
C ARG A 286 22.56 12.64 16.74
N ILE A 287 21.25 12.44 16.71
CA ILE A 287 20.30 13.06 17.66
C ILE A 287 19.93 12.15 18.84
N GLY A 288 20.58 10.99 18.99
CA GLY A 288 20.35 10.08 20.10
C GLY A 288 19.04 9.30 20.07
N LEU A 289 18.44 9.11 18.89
CA LEU A 289 17.17 8.40 18.68
C LEU A 289 17.35 7.10 17.89
N GLU A 290 18.52 6.47 17.96
CA GLU A 290 18.81 5.22 17.23
C GLU A 290 17.86 4.08 17.58
N ASP A 291 17.34 4.05 18.80
CA ASP A 291 16.35 3.06 19.25
C ASP A 291 15.05 3.07 18.43
N LEU A 292 14.74 4.16 17.73
CA LEU A 292 13.56 4.28 16.86
C LEU A 292 13.77 3.64 15.48
N LEU A 293 14.98 3.19 15.17
CA LEU A 293 15.25 2.48 13.91
C LEU A 293 14.80 1.01 13.95
N SER A 294 14.55 0.47 15.14
CA SER A 294 14.14 -0.92 15.32
C SER A 294 13.09 -1.02 16.42
N PRO A 295 11.97 -1.69 16.16
CA PRO A 295 10.94 -1.88 17.20
C PRO A 295 11.46 -2.78 18.31
N ARG A 296 11.04 -2.50 19.53
CA ARG A 296 11.38 -3.31 20.70
C ARG A 296 10.18 -4.12 21.16
N VAL A 297 10.41 -5.37 21.58
CA VAL A 297 9.39 -6.12 22.29
C VAL A 297 9.06 -5.38 23.58
N ILE A 298 7.79 -5.08 23.79
CA ILE A 298 7.33 -4.50 25.04
C ILE A 298 6.89 -5.65 25.94
N ASP A 299 7.69 -5.99 26.92
CA ASP A 299 7.27 -6.83 28.05
C ASP A 299 6.32 -6.01 28.95
N ARG A 300 5.11 -5.80 28.49
CA ARG A 300 4.04 -5.25 29.33
C ARG A 300 3.11 -6.37 29.77
N PRO A 301 2.81 -6.47 31.07
CA PRO A 301 1.66 -7.26 31.49
C PRO A 301 0.40 -6.67 30.81
N PRO A 302 -0.59 -7.49 30.44
CA PRO A 302 -1.82 -7.01 29.83
C PRO A 302 -2.44 -5.94 30.73
N SER A 303 -2.60 -4.73 30.19
CA SER A 303 -3.26 -3.65 30.90
C SER A 303 -4.69 -4.05 31.20
N THR A 304 -5.05 -4.07 32.47
CA THR A 304 -6.44 -4.18 32.89
C THR A 304 -7.24 -3.06 32.22
N PRO A 305 -8.37 -3.34 31.56
CA PRO A 305 -9.18 -2.30 30.96
C PRO A 305 -9.61 -1.29 32.06
N PRO A 306 -9.68 0.00 31.75
CA PRO A 306 -10.21 0.97 32.69
C PRO A 306 -11.67 0.58 32.99
N LYS A 307 -12.01 0.62 34.31
CA LYS A 307 -13.36 0.37 34.82
C LYS A 307 -14.34 1.42 34.33
#